data_bd1db3001701d52fbb1fab842545a4ea
#
_entry.id   bd1db3001701d52fbb1fab842545a4ea
#
_cell.length_a   1.000
_cell.length_b   1.000
_cell.length_c   1.000
_cell.angle_alpha   90.00
_cell.angle_beta   90.00
_cell.angle_gamma   90.00
#
_symmetry.space_group_name_H-M   'P 1'
#
loop_
_entity.id
_entity.type
_entity.pdbx_description
1 polymer ?
#
loop_
_entity_poly.entity_id
_entity_poly.type
_entity_poly.pdbx_seq_one_letter_code
_entity_poly.pdbx_strand_id
1 'polypeptide(L)'
;MFSISVTDDPSIGRRAATLVVVVVAVIFAAGLFDDLRGDEMARGFRGHVASASGGRLTGGLVKIAAGGLAGAIAAIPADGLGHKVEVFLLVALTANLFNLLDRAPGRALKVAFLFFFPLMVFGPAGVSVGMSGLVGALVALTPVDLREKAMLGDAGANPIGAVVGLALAYSLDEPFRLLALLVVGSLNVLSEKVSFSRVVDSTAWLKALDRIGRE
;
A
#
# COMPACT_ATOMS: atom_id res chain seq x y z
N MET A 1 -26.96 -7.77 -10.43
CA MET A 1 -27.47 -6.40 -10.54
C MET A 1 -26.99 -5.67 -9.30
N PHE A 2 -25.82 -5.01 -9.39
CA PHE A 2 -25.20 -4.35 -8.23
C PHE A 2 -25.94 -3.03 -7.97
N SER A 3 -26.74 -3.01 -6.92
CA SER A 3 -27.34 -1.77 -6.42
C SER A 3 -26.34 -1.13 -5.47
N ILE A 4 -25.44 -0.32 -6.00
CA ILE A 4 -24.66 0.61 -5.18
C ILE A 4 -25.63 1.74 -4.83
N SER A 5 -26.27 1.63 -3.67
CA SER A 5 -26.93 2.80 -3.09
C SER A 5 -25.82 3.77 -2.69
N VAL A 6 -25.53 4.70 -3.59
CA VAL A 6 -24.75 5.90 -3.25
C VAL A 6 -25.60 6.63 -2.19
N THR A 7 -25.25 6.39 -0.93
CA THR A 7 -25.84 7.20 0.14
C THR A 7 -25.20 8.58 0.01
N ASP A 8 -26.01 9.57 -0.38
CA ASP A 8 -25.64 10.99 -0.44
C ASP A 8 -25.39 11.60 0.97
N ASP A 9 -25.06 10.78 1.94
CA ASP A 9 -24.74 11.23 3.29
C ASP A 9 -23.29 11.76 3.37
N PRO A 10 -23.10 13.09 3.47
CA PRO A 10 -21.77 13.70 3.55
C PRO A 10 -20.95 13.21 4.76
N SER A 11 -21.60 12.62 5.76
CA SER A 11 -20.91 12.09 6.93
C SER A 11 -20.13 10.81 6.62
N ILE A 12 -20.61 9.99 5.69
CA ILE A 12 -19.94 8.76 5.25
C ILE A 12 -18.66 9.11 4.50
N GLY A 13 -18.72 10.04 3.56
CA GLY A 13 -17.54 10.52 2.85
C GLY A 13 -16.48 11.11 3.78
N ARG A 14 -16.92 11.89 4.79
CA ARG A 14 -16.02 12.45 5.80
C ARG A 14 -15.33 11.39 6.64
N ARG A 15 -16.04 10.38 7.10
CA ARG A 15 -15.48 9.27 7.90
C ARG A 15 -14.47 8.48 7.09
N ALA A 16 -14.78 8.16 5.83
CA ALA A 16 -13.87 7.47 4.93
C ALA A 16 -12.60 8.30 4.66
N ALA A 17 -12.74 9.59 4.37
CA ALA A 17 -11.61 10.50 4.19
C ALA A 17 -10.74 10.61 5.45
N THR A 18 -11.36 10.74 6.63
CA THR A 18 -10.64 10.77 7.91
C THR A 18 -9.86 9.48 8.14
N LEU A 19 -10.47 8.32 7.86
CA LEU A 19 -9.80 7.03 7.99
C LEU A 19 -8.57 6.94 7.08
N VAL A 20 -8.71 7.33 5.82
CA VAL A 20 -7.59 7.37 4.86
C VAL A 20 -6.48 8.28 5.36
N VAL A 21 -6.80 9.50 5.80
CA VAL A 21 -5.81 10.47 6.32
C VAL A 21 -5.07 9.92 7.53
N VAL A 22 -5.77 9.31 8.48
CA VAL A 22 -5.15 8.74 9.68
C VAL A 22 -4.24 7.56 9.33
N VAL A 23 -4.70 6.63 8.49
CA VAL A 23 -3.90 5.48 8.04
C VAL A 23 -2.65 5.95 7.30
N VAL A 24 -2.80 6.89 6.37
CA VAL A 24 -1.68 7.49 5.63
C VAL A 24 -0.69 8.17 6.59
N ALA A 25 -1.17 8.98 7.54
CA ALA A 25 -0.31 9.70 8.48
C ALA A 25 0.54 8.75 9.33
N VAL A 26 -0.05 7.67 9.85
CA VAL A 26 0.65 6.67 10.67
C VAL A 26 1.77 5.99 9.87
N ILE A 27 1.45 5.53 8.66
CA ILE A 27 2.41 4.81 7.82
C ILE A 27 3.47 5.76 7.25
N PHE A 28 3.07 6.98 6.84
CA PHE A 28 3.99 8.01 6.36
C PHE A 28 5.02 8.37 7.44
N ALA A 29 4.58 8.60 8.68
CA ALA A 29 5.49 8.95 9.78
C ALA A 29 6.53 7.85 10.03
N ALA A 30 6.12 6.58 9.96
CA ALA A 30 7.04 5.45 10.13
C ALA A 30 7.99 5.29 8.93
N GLY A 31 7.48 5.47 7.70
CA GLY A 31 8.30 5.44 6.49
C GLY A 31 9.34 6.57 6.49
N LEU A 32 8.93 7.78 6.81
CA LEU A 32 9.82 8.94 6.92
C LEU A 32 10.88 8.73 8.00
N PHE A 33 10.51 8.15 9.14
CA PHE A 33 11.47 7.82 10.19
C PHE A 33 12.54 6.82 9.71
N ASP A 34 12.14 5.82 8.92
CA ASP A 34 13.08 4.86 8.34
C ASP A 34 13.97 5.50 7.27
N ASP A 35 13.39 6.26 6.34
CA ASP A 35 14.11 6.97 5.29
C ASP A 35 15.17 7.94 5.88
N LEU A 36 14.87 8.58 7.02
CA LEU A 36 15.80 9.51 7.68
C LEU A 36 16.89 8.81 8.50
N ARG A 37 16.64 7.60 9.01
CA ARG A 37 17.61 6.87 9.84
C ARG A 37 18.61 6.03 9.06
N GLY A 38 18.25 5.56 7.86
CA GLY A 38 19.16 4.84 6.97
C GLY A 38 19.79 3.58 7.56
N ASP A 39 19.09 2.84 8.41
CA ASP A 39 19.61 1.63 9.07
C ASP A 39 19.76 0.48 8.08
N GLU A 40 20.98 0.29 7.54
CA GLU A 40 21.31 -0.78 6.59
C GLU A 40 21.47 -2.18 7.22
N MET A 41 21.40 -2.31 8.55
CA MET A 41 21.95 -3.47 9.26
C MET A 41 21.04 -4.71 9.39
N ALA A 42 19.74 -4.61 9.12
CA ALA A 42 18.84 -5.76 9.18
C ALA A 42 18.05 -5.91 7.88
N ARG A 43 18.19 -7.06 7.21
CA ARG A 43 17.49 -7.36 5.95
C ARG A 43 16.46 -8.49 6.17
N GLY A 44 15.23 -8.27 5.62
CA GLY A 44 14.14 -9.24 5.65
C GLY A 44 13.41 -9.32 6.99
N PHE A 45 12.16 -9.82 6.95
CA PHE A 45 11.28 -9.93 8.12
C PHE A 45 11.91 -10.68 9.30
N ARG A 46 12.59 -11.80 9.04
CA ARG A 46 13.26 -12.60 10.06
C ARG A 46 14.43 -11.88 10.75
N GLY A 47 15.18 -11.07 10.00
CA GLY A 47 16.29 -10.27 10.55
C GLY A 47 15.79 -9.20 11.53
N HIS A 48 14.67 -8.53 11.20
CA HIS A 48 14.07 -7.52 12.06
C HIS A 48 13.48 -8.10 13.35
N VAL A 49 12.79 -9.25 13.26
CA VAL A 49 12.24 -9.95 14.43
C VAL A 49 13.36 -10.45 15.35
N ALA A 50 14.45 -10.99 14.80
CA ALA A 50 15.62 -11.43 15.57
C ALA A 50 16.33 -10.24 16.27
N SER A 51 16.40 -9.08 15.61
CA SER A 51 16.97 -7.86 16.21
C SER A 51 16.11 -7.33 17.36
N ALA A 52 14.78 -7.48 17.27
CA ALA A 52 13.84 -7.11 18.33
C ALA A 52 14.04 -7.92 19.60
N SER A 53 14.30 -9.22 19.47
CA SER A 53 14.61 -10.09 20.63
C SER A 53 15.91 -9.69 21.34
N GLY A 54 16.80 -8.96 20.66
CA GLY A 54 18.02 -8.36 21.22
C GLY A 54 17.85 -6.96 21.80
N GLY A 55 16.61 -6.42 21.90
CA GLY A 55 16.32 -5.09 22.45
C GLY A 55 16.69 -3.91 21.52
N ARG A 56 16.95 -4.16 20.22
CA ARG A 56 17.29 -3.13 19.25
C ARG A 56 16.07 -2.73 18.41
N LEU A 57 15.67 -1.47 18.51
CA LEU A 57 14.65 -0.89 17.62
C LEU A 57 15.28 -0.68 16.23
N THR A 58 14.92 -1.53 15.27
CA THR A 58 15.29 -1.37 13.87
C THR A 58 14.18 -0.64 13.10
N GLY A 59 14.54 0.08 12.01
CA GLY A 59 13.55 0.71 11.14
C GLY A 59 12.48 -0.28 10.65
N GLY A 60 12.89 -1.51 10.29
CA GLY A 60 11.94 -2.54 9.88
C GLY A 60 10.95 -2.96 10.98
N LEU A 61 11.34 -2.95 12.26
CA LEU A 61 10.40 -3.20 13.37
C LEU A 61 9.39 -2.06 13.51
N VAL A 62 9.84 -0.82 13.34
CA VAL A 62 8.95 0.36 13.34
C VAL A 62 7.94 0.27 12.20
N LYS A 63 8.35 -0.17 10.99
CA LYS A 63 7.45 -0.40 9.85
C LYS A 63 6.41 -1.50 10.14
N ILE A 64 6.84 -2.63 10.70
CA ILE A 64 5.93 -3.72 11.07
C ILE A 64 4.90 -3.22 12.10
N ALA A 65 5.34 -2.51 13.13
CA ALA A 65 4.46 -1.96 14.15
C ALA A 65 3.49 -0.91 13.57
N ALA A 66 3.98 -0.02 12.71
CA ALA A 66 3.15 0.98 12.05
C ALA A 66 2.15 0.37 11.06
N GLY A 67 2.57 -0.62 10.28
CA GLY A 67 1.67 -1.38 9.40
C GLY A 67 0.58 -2.11 10.19
N GLY A 68 0.95 -2.72 11.32
CA GLY A 68 0.00 -3.34 12.26
C GLY A 68 -0.97 -2.31 12.88
N LEU A 69 -0.46 -1.17 13.34
CA LEU A 69 -1.30 -0.11 13.89
C LEU A 69 -2.26 0.46 12.84
N ALA A 70 -1.77 0.76 11.65
CA ALA A 70 -2.58 1.27 10.55
C ALA A 70 -3.66 0.26 10.12
N GLY A 71 -3.29 -1.03 10.04
CA GLY A 71 -4.24 -2.12 9.76
C GLY A 71 -5.31 -2.24 10.85
N ALA A 72 -4.93 -2.12 12.13
CA ALA A 72 -5.87 -2.13 13.25
C ALA A 72 -6.84 -0.93 13.20
N ILE A 73 -6.32 0.27 12.94
CA ILE A 73 -7.14 1.48 12.77
C ILE A 73 -8.10 1.31 11.58
N ALA A 74 -7.57 0.83 10.45
CA ALA A 74 -8.36 0.56 9.25
C ALA A 74 -9.50 -0.44 9.48
N ALA A 75 -9.30 -1.41 10.38
CA ALA A 75 -10.27 -2.44 10.70
C ALA A 75 -11.39 -1.99 11.67
N ILE A 76 -11.28 -0.80 12.29
CA ILE A 76 -12.28 -0.32 13.27
C ILE A 76 -13.69 -0.30 12.68
N PRO A 77 -13.95 0.24 11.45
CA PRO A 77 -15.29 0.31 10.89
C PRO A 77 -15.83 -1.03 10.35
N ALA A 78 -14.98 -2.06 10.25
CA ALA A 78 -15.41 -3.34 9.68
C ALA A 78 -16.30 -4.13 10.63
N ASP A 79 -17.29 -4.84 10.07
CA ASP A 79 -18.23 -5.65 10.82
C ASP A 79 -17.73 -7.09 10.98
N GLY A 80 -17.79 -7.59 12.21
CA GLY A 80 -17.38 -8.95 12.53
C GLY A 80 -15.87 -9.18 12.50
N LEU A 81 -15.42 -10.22 13.21
CA LEU A 81 -14.00 -10.51 13.38
C LEU A 81 -13.31 -10.89 12.05
N GLY A 82 -13.99 -11.66 11.20
CA GLY A 82 -13.45 -12.09 9.91
C GLY A 82 -13.08 -10.90 9.03
N HIS A 83 -14.04 -9.98 8.81
CA HIS A 83 -13.80 -8.78 8.01
C HIS A 83 -12.72 -7.88 8.62
N LYS A 84 -12.69 -7.73 9.96
CA LYS A 84 -11.61 -6.98 10.63
C LYS A 84 -10.23 -7.55 10.35
N VAL A 85 -10.09 -8.88 10.39
CA VAL A 85 -8.82 -9.56 10.08
C VAL A 85 -8.43 -9.36 8.62
N GLU A 86 -9.38 -9.48 7.69
CA GLU A 86 -9.13 -9.24 6.27
C GLU A 86 -8.67 -7.82 5.99
N VAL A 87 -9.34 -6.81 6.55
CA VAL A 87 -8.96 -5.39 6.42
C VAL A 87 -7.55 -5.15 6.98
N PHE A 88 -7.30 -5.64 8.19
CA PHE A 88 -6.00 -5.54 8.84
C PHE A 88 -4.87 -6.10 7.95
N LEU A 89 -5.05 -7.33 7.47
CA LEU A 89 -4.05 -8.00 6.66
C LEU A 89 -3.89 -7.35 5.28
N LEU A 90 -4.99 -6.96 4.61
CA LEU A 90 -4.91 -6.28 3.32
C LEU A 90 -4.13 -4.97 3.43
N VAL A 91 -4.43 -4.13 4.41
CA VAL A 91 -3.72 -2.85 4.60
C VAL A 91 -2.23 -3.09 4.88
N ALA A 92 -1.90 -3.96 5.83
CA ALA A 92 -0.51 -4.20 6.22
C ALA A 92 0.32 -4.85 5.09
N LEU A 93 -0.23 -5.88 4.45
CA LEU A 93 0.49 -6.62 3.40
C LEU A 93 0.58 -5.84 2.10
N THR A 94 -0.44 -5.04 1.75
CA THR A 94 -0.37 -4.20 0.54
C THR A 94 0.60 -3.04 0.73
N ALA A 95 0.67 -2.43 1.93
CA ALA A 95 1.71 -1.46 2.26
C ALA A 95 3.11 -2.03 2.03
N ASN A 96 3.40 -3.23 2.56
CA ASN A 96 4.69 -3.88 2.34
C ASN A 96 4.92 -4.25 0.87
N LEU A 97 3.90 -4.71 0.15
CA LEU A 97 4.01 -5.03 -1.28
C LEU A 97 4.41 -3.83 -2.12
N PHE A 98 3.84 -2.65 -1.86
CA PHE A 98 4.20 -1.43 -2.59
C PHE A 98 5.64 -0.98 -2.31
N ASN A 99 6.13 -1.16 -1.08
CA ASN A 99 7.54 -0.96 -0.78
C ASN A 99 8.45 -1.91 -1.58
N LEU A 100 8.05 -3.17 -1.73
CA LEU A 100 8.78 -4.14 -2.55
C LEU A 100 8.76 -3.80 -4.06
N LEU A 101 7.72 -3.10 -4.53
CA LEU A 101 7.60 -2.62 -5.91
C LEU A 101 8.42 -1.36 -6.15
N ASP A 102 8.63 -0.51 -5.13
CA ASP A 102 9.40 0.73 -5.20
C ASP A 102 10.92 0.47 -5.25
N ARG A 103 11.32 -0.37 -6.19
CA ARG A 103 12.70 -0.75 -6.47
C ARG A 103 13.17 -0.28 -7.84
N ALA A 104 12.31 0.44 -8.57
CA ALA A 104 12.61 0.96 -9.88
C ALA A 104 11.68 2.13 -10.20
N PRO A 105 12.18 3.16 -10.93
CA PRO A 105 11.47 4.39 -11.20
C PRO A 105 10.09 4.17 -11.81
N GLY A 106 9.07 4.80 -11.27
CA GLY A 106 7.69 4.73 -11.75
C GLY A 106 6.97 3.40 -11.56
N ARG A 107 7.62 2.34 -11.06
CA ARG A 107 7.01 1.01 -10.95
C ARG A 107 5.85 1.01 -9.95
N ALA A 108 6.09 1.46 -8.73
CA ALA A 108 5.06 1.54 -7.69
C ALA A 108 3.93 2.47 -8.11
N LEU A 109 4.23 3.61 -8.74
CA LEU A 109 3.24 4.56 -9.26
C LEU A 109 2.36 3.95 -10.35
N LYS A 110 2.94 3.23 -11.33
CA LYS A 110 2.17 2.57 -12.40
C LYS A 110 1.19 1.54 -11.82
N VAL A 111 1.65 0.75 -10.88
CA VAL A 111 0.80 -0.22 -10.18
C VAL A 111 -0.27 0.51 -9.37
N ALA A 112 0.06 1.61 -8.68
CA ALA A 112 -0.92 2.42 -7.96
C ALA A 112 -2.03 2.94 -8.87
N PHE A 113 -1.69 3.52 -10.02
CA PHE A 113 -2.69 4.01 -10.98
C PHE A 113 -3.57 2.90 -11.56
N LEU A 114 -3.03 1.69 -11.73
CA LEU A 114 -3.82 0.54 -12.17
C LEU A 114 -4.95 0.21 -11.18
N PHE A 115 -4.72 0.40 -9.87
CA PHE A 115 -5.75 0.22 -8.84
C PHE A 115 -6.61 1.47 -8.65
N PHE A 116 -5.99 2.66 -8.60
CA PHE A 116 -6.72 3.88 -8.26
C PHE A 116 -7.65 4.33 -9.37
N PHE A 117 -7.28 4.16 -10.64
CA PHE A 117 -8.13 4.58 -11.76
C PHE A 117 -9.51 3.88 -11.75
N PRO A 118 -9.62 2.54 -11.69
CA PRO A 118 -10.91 1.88 -11.57
C PRO A 118 -11.67 2.27 -10.30
N LEU A 119 -10.98 2.42 -9.16
CA LEU A 119 -11.62 2.79 -7.91
C LEU A 119 -12.16 4.23 -7.91
N MET A 120 -11.47 5.16 -8.58
CA MET A 120 -11.94 6.54 -8.76
C MET A 120 -13.18 6.61 -9.66
N VAL A 121 -13.26 5.74 -10.68
CA VAL A 121 -14.35 5.76 -11.68
C VAL A 121 -15.56 4.94 -11.21
N PHE A 122 -15.33 3.79 -10.62
CA PHE A 122 -16.37 2.78 -10.31
C PHE A 122 -16.54 2.52 -8.80
N GLY A 123 -15.63 3.03 -7.98
CA GLY A 123 -15.64 2.79 -6.54
C GLY A 123 -16.72 3.62 -5.81
N PRO A 124 -16.99 3.28 -4.54
CA PRO A 124 -17.87 4.09 -3.70
C PRO A 124 -17.39 5.53 -3.57
N ALA A 125 -18.32 6.49 -3.63
CA ALA A 125 -17.98 7.93 -3.61
C ALA A 125 -17.11 8.33 -2.41
N GLY A 126 -17.34 7.75 -1.23
CA GLY A 126 -16.52 8.00 -0.04
C GLY A 126 -15.06 7.56 -0.19
N VAL A 127 -14.80 6.45 -0.89
CA VAL A 127 -13.45 5.96 -1.20
C VAL A 127 -12.78 6.89 -2.20
N SER A 128 -13.48 7.25 -3.28
CA SER A 128 -12.96 8.16 -4.31
C SER A 128 -12.57 9.54 -3.73
N VAL A 129 -13.43 10.12 -2.90
CA VAL A 129 -13.14 11.39 -2.21
C VAL A 129 -11.95 11.26 -1.26
N GLY A 130 -11.92 10.19 -0.45
CA GLY A 130 -10.82 9.94 0.50
C GLY A 130 -9.47 9.78 -0.19
N MET A 131 -9.45 9.24 -1.42
CA MET A 131 -8.22 8.98 -2.19
C MET A 131 -7.79 10.14 -3.07
N SER A 132 -8.65 11.11 -3.37
CA SER A 132 -8.40 12.15 -4.38
C SER A 132 -7.14 12.97 -4.10
N GLY A 133 -6.90 13.34 -2.85
CA GLY A 133 -5.69 14.06 -2.45
C GLY A 133 -4.42 13.25 -2.69
N LEU A 134 -4.43 11.95 -2.37
CA LEU A 134 -3.30 11.07 -2.63
C LEU A 134 -3.07 10.90 -4.13
N VAL A 135 -4.11 10.65 -4.91
CA VAL A 135 -4.01 10.51 -6.37
C VAL A 135 -3.42 11.78 -7.00
N GLY A 136 -3.86 12.96 -6.54
CA GLY A 136 -3.29 14.24 -6.98
C GLY A 136 -1.79 14.36 -6.68
N ALA A 137 -1.37 13.96 -5.49
CA ALA A 137 0.04 13.93 -5.12
C ALA A 137 0.86 12.94 -5.98
N LEU A 138 0.31 11.76 -6.28
CA LEU A 138 0.96 10.77 -7.15
C LEU A 138 1.13 11.27 -8.58
N VAL A 139 0.12 11.94 -9.13
CA VAL A 139 0.21 12.58 -10.46
C VAL A 139 1.34 13.60 -10.48
N ALA A 140 1.43 14.45 -9.44
CA ALA A 140 2.49 15.47 -9.33
C ALA A 140 3.90 14.87 -9.17
N LEU A 141 4.03 13.74 -8.46
CA LEU A 141 5.32 13.05 -8.24
C LEU A 141 5.77 12.21 -9.44
N THR A 142 4.84 11.76 -10.28
CA THR A 142 5.14 10.86 -11.41
C THR A 142 6.27 11.36 -12.32
N PRO A 143 6.31 12.62 -12.79
CA PRO A 143 7.39 13.08 -13.67
C PRO A 143 8.74 13.19 -12.95
N VAL A 144 8.75 13.32 -11.63
CA VAL A 144 9.96 13.41 -10.82
C VAL A 144 10.57 12.03 -10.62
N ASP A 145 9.73 11.04 -10.28
CA ASP A 145 10.12 9.66 -10.05
C ASP A 145 10.54 8.96 -11.36
N LEU A 146 9.78 9.14 -12.45
CA LEU A 146 10.12 8.58 -13.76
C LEU A 146 11.48 9.08 -14.31
N ARG A 147 11.88 10.31 -13.95
CA ARG A 147 13.18 10.91 -14.32
C ARG A 147 14.29 10.65 -13.31
N GLU A 148 14.07 9.75 -12.37
CA GLU A 148 15.03 9.38 -11.34
C GLU A 148 15.55 10.57 -10.49
N LYS A 149 14.79 11.68 -10.43
CA LYS A 149 15.16 12.86 -9.64
C LYS A 149 14.85 12.69 -8.15
N ALA A 150 13.86 11.89 -7.83
CA ALA A 150 13.55 11.43 -6.48
C ALA A 150 12.76 10.13 -6.59
N MET A 151 12.86 9.26 -5.60
CA MET A 151 12.06 8.06 -5.45
C MET A 151 11.00 8.28 -4.36
N LEU A 152 9.93 7.49 -4.39
CA LEU A 152 8.89 7.53 -3.37
C LEU A 152 9.44 7.23 -1.97
N GLY A 153 10.38 6.30 -1.87
CA GLY A 153 10.89 5.81 -0.61
C GLY A 153 9.79 5.13 0.24
N ASP A 154 10.13 4.80 1.46
CA ASP A 154 9.21 4.19 2.40
C ASP A 154 8.09 5.14 2.83
N ALA A 155 8.41 6.44 2.91
CA ALA A 155 7.43 7.49 3.19
C ALA A 155 6.37 7.65 2.10
N GLY A 156 6.67 7.27 0.85
CA GLY A 156 5.71 7.34 -0.26
C GLY A 156 5.05 6.00 -0.57
N ALA A 157 5.84 4.95 -0.77
CA ALA A 157 5.36 3.66 -1.24
C ALA A 157 4.43 2.95 -0.25
N ASN A 158 4.79 2.94 1.05
CA ASN A 158 3.98 2.28 2.07
C ASN A 158 2.57 2.90 2.23
N PRO A 159 2.40 4.25 2.32
CA PRO A 159 1.06 4.86 2.35
C PRO A 159 0.22 4.55 1.11
N ILE A 160 0.81 4.57 -0.08
CA ILE A 160 0.11 4.20 -1.32
C ILE A 160 -0.46 2.79 -1.22
N GLY A 161 0.40 1.83 -0.83
CA GLY A 161 -0.01 0.44 -0.65
C GLY A 161 -1.11 0.30 0.40
N ALA A 162 -1.01 1.00 1.53
CA ALA A 162 -2.03 0.97 2.57
C ALA A 162 -3.40 1.46 2.07
N VAL A 163 -3.43 2.53 1.27
CA VAL A 163 -4.68 3.05 0.70
C VAL A 163 -5.25 2.10 -0.35
N VAL A 164 -4.41 1.45 -1.17
CA VAL A 164 -4.87 0.38 -2.06
C VAL A 164 -5.47 -0.78 -1.26
N GLY A 165 -4.81 -1.22 -0.20
CA GLY A 165 -5.32 -2.28 0.69
C GLY A 165 -6.66 -1.90 1.33
N LEU A 166 -6.78 -0.66 1.82
CA LEU A 166 -8.01 -0.12 2.38
C LEU A 166 -9.15 -0.10 1.35
N ALA A 167 -8.84 0.35 0.14
CA ALA A 167 -9.81 0.40 -0.95
C ALA A 167 -10.28 -1.01 -1.37
N LEU A 168 -9.36 -1.96 -1.51
CA LEU A 168 -9.71 -3.36 -1.78
C LEU A 168 -10.61 -3.96 -0.68
N ALA A 169 -10.26 -3.68 0.59
CA ALA A 169 -10.99 -4.21 1.74
C ALA A 169 -12.45 -3.72 1.82
N TYR A 170 -12.72 -2.49 1.43
CA TYR A 170 -14.04 -1.88 1.53
C TYR A 170 -14.82 -1.78 0.20
N SER A 171 -14.16 -2.06 -0.93
CA SER A 171 -14.82 -2.03 -2.26
C SER A 171 -15.16 -3.42 -2.80
N LEU A 172 -14.56 -4.47 -2.26
CA LEU A 172 -14.78 -5.83 -2.72
C LEU A 172 -15.72 -6.61 -1.79
N ASP A 173 -16.59 -7.43 -2.38
CA ASP A 173 -17.34 -8.44 -1.66
C ASP A 173 -16.42 -9.55 -1.14
N GLU A 174 -16.86 -10.30 -0.12
CA GLU A 174 -16.06 -11.29 0.61
C GLU A 174 -15.25 -12.24 -0.29
N PRO A 175 -15.81 -12.92 -1.31
CA PRO A 175 -15.03 -13.87 -2.11
C PRO A 175 -13.88 -13.18 -2.88
N PHE A 176 -14.11 -11.97 -3.39
CA PHE A 176 -13.07 -11.21 -4.11
C PHE A 176 -12.05 -10.59 -3.14
N ARG A 177 -12.48 -10.21 -1.95
CA ARG A 177 -11.60 -9.70 -0.90
C ARG A 177 -10.66 -10.80 -0.38
N LEU A 178 -11.17 -12.01 -0.17
CA LEU A 178 -10.35 -13.18 0.17
C LEU A 178 -9.37 -13.53 -0.95
N LEU A 179 -9.80 -13.46 -2.21
CA LEU A 179 -8.90 -13.66 -3.35
C LEU A 179 -7.80 -12.60 -3.39
N ALA A 180 -8.14 -11.32 -3.18
CA ALA A 180 -7.17 -10.25 -3.11
C ALA A 180 -6.16 -10.49 -1.98
N LEU A 181 -6.63 -10.90 -0.80
CA LEU A 181 -5.79 -11.24 0.34
C LEU A 181 -4.86 -12.41 0.02
N LEU A 182 -5.35 -13.46 -0.63
CA LEU A 182 -4.56 -14.59 -1.06
C LEU A 182 -3.46 -14.18 -2.04
N VAL A 183 -3.79 -13.35 -3.03
CA VAL A 183 -2.83 -12.85 -4.03
C VAL A 183 -1.77 -11.98 -3.36
N VAL A 184 -2.17 -10.98 -2.59
CA VAL A 184 -1.25 -10.06 -1.91
C VAL A 184 -0.37 -10.82 -0.90
N GLY A 185 -0.95 -11.72 -0.12
CA GLY A 185 -0.22 -12.57 0.82
C GLY A 185 0.80 -13.48 0.12
N SER A 186 0.39 -14.12 -0.98
CA SER A 186 1.30 -14.97 -1.78
C SER A 186 2.47 -14.18 -2.36
N LEU A 187 2.22 -12.96 -2.86
CA LEU A 187 3.28 -12.08 -3.40
C LEU A 187 4.26 -11.67 -2.29
N ASN A 188 3.77 -11.36 -1.09
CA ASN A 188 4.63 -11.06 0.06
C ASN A 188 5.52 -12.27 0.42
N VAL A 189 4.96 -13.48 0.49
CA VAL A 189 5.72 -14.70 0.79
C VAL A 189 6.72 -15.02 -0.33
N LEU A 190 6.33 -14.86 -1.59
CA LEU A 190 7.21 -15.07 -2.73
C LEU A 190 8.39 -14.09 -2.76
N SER A 191 8.18 -12.86 -2.32
CA SER A 191 9.23 -11.83 -2.29
C SER A 191 10.43 -12.19 -1.40
N GLU A 192 10.23 -13.04 -0.40
CA GLU A 192 11.32 -13.55 0.45
C GLU A 192 12.28 -14.49 -0.31
N LYS A 193 11.81 -15.11 -1.39
CA LYS A 193 12.59 -16.07 -2.19
C LYS A 193 12.93 -15.55 -3.59
N VAL A 194 12.10 -14.67 -4.15
CA VAL A 194 12.19 -14.22 -5.53
C VAL A 194 12.23 -12.69 -5.57
N SER A 195 13.25 -12.13 -6.22
CA SER A 195 13.33 -10.69 -6.46
C SER A 195 12.36 -10.28 -7.58
N PHE A 196 11.39 -9.42 -7.28
CA PHE A 196 10.47 -8.87 -8.29
C PHE A 196 11.20 -8.16 -9.42
N SER A 197 12.26 -7.41 -9.14
CA SER A 197 13.07 -6.76 -10.17
C SER A 197 13.69 -7.78 -11.12
N ARG A 198 14.19 -8.90 -10.61
CA ARG A 198 14.74 -9.98 -11.46
C ARG A 198 13.66 -10.61 -12.35
N VAL A 199 12.46 -10.83 -11.84
CA VAL A 199 11.33 -11.35 -12.63
C VAL A 199 10.94 -10.38 -13.73
N VAL A 200 10.80 -9.10 -13.40
CA VAL A 200 10.49 -8.05 -14.38
C VAL A 200 11.57 -7.98 -15.46
N ASP A 201 12.84 -7.97 -15.09
CA ASP A 201 13.96 -7.87 -16.04
C ASP A 201 14.09 -9.10 -16.96
N SER A 202 13.73 -10.29 -16.47
CA SER A 202 13.78 -11.52 -17.24
C SER A 202 12.57 -11.74 -18.14
N THR A 203 11.46 -10.99 -17.95
CA THR A 203 10.21 -11.17 -18.69
C THR A 203 10.01 -9.99 -19.65
N ALA A 204 10.13 -10.21 -20.96
CA ALA A 204 10.18 -9.15 -21.95
C ALA A 204 9.01 -8.15 -21.90
N TRP A 205 7.77 -8.63 -21.78
CA TRP A 205 6.59 -7.77 -21.71
C TRP A 205 6.49 -6.98 -20.40
N LEU A 206 6.87 -7.58 -19.25
CA LEU A 206 6.94 -6.87 -17.98
C LEU A 206 7.99 -5.78 -18.02
N LYS A 207 9.17 -6.09 -18.58
CA LYS A 207 10.26 -5.12 -18.76
C LYS A 207 9.84 -3.97 -19.65
N ALA A 208 9.10 -4.24 -20.73
CA ALA A 208 8.57 -3.20 -21.61
C ALA A 208 7.62 -2.27 -20.86
N LEU A 209 6.65 -2.81 -20.10
CA LEU A 209 5.73 -2.02 -19.27
C LEU A 209 6.47 -1.23 -18.18
N ASP A 210 7.46 -1.85 -17.54
CA ASP A 210 8.23 -1.22 -16.48
C ASP A 210 9.02 -0.01 -16.98
N ARG A 211 9.46 -0.03 -18.24
CA ARG A 211 10.22 1.06 -18.88
C ARG A 211 9.38 2.19 -19.45
N ILE A 212 8.04 2.05 -19.55
CA ILE A 212 7.18 3.11 -20.07
C ILE A 212 7.38 4.39 -19.25
N GLY A 213 7.65 5.51 -19.95
CA GLY A 213 7.80 6.83 -19.36
C GLY A 213 9.15 7.11 -18.67
N ARG A 214 10.09 6.15 -18.65
CA ARG A 214 11.48 6.40 -18.25
C ARG A 214 12.24 7.00 -19.43
N GLU A 215 13.06 8.01 -19.16
CA GLU A 215 13.95 8.64 -20.12
C GLU A 215 15.29 7.87 -20.25
#